data_25ca328eda5c1bf13a8ae75ea93eb0db
#
_entry.id   25ca328eda5c1bf13a8ae75ea93eb0db
#
_cell.length_a   1.000
_cell.length_b   1.000
_cell.length_c   1.000
_cell.angle_alpha   90.00
_cell.angle_beta   90.00
_cell.angle_gamma   90.00
#
_symmetry.space_group_name_H-M   'P 1'
#
loop_
_entity.id
_entity.type
_entity.pdbx_description
1 polymer ?
#
loop_
_entity_poly.entity_id
_entity_poly.type
_entity_poly.pdbx_seq_one_letter_code
_entity_poly.pdbx_strand_id
1 'polypeptide(L)'
;MRRDITEFFKLPLETKKLHAQLPDSVEGYGQSFVLSETQKLDWADMIYLMVRPAESRNMRFWPAQPPSLRDSVDRYSAEAANVVSCLLRFMAADMGVEPERLQELFAGQPQTMRVSYYPPCRQASKVIGLSPHTDGTALTLLLHINDVQGLQIRRDDGKWLAVDPLDGAFVVSIGDIFEILSNGRYKSVEHRAIVHPDKERISAAMFHQPCDSITVGPLPELMEGGARARFKSAGYTEFMDRFFSTKLDGRRSNLDYYRI
;
A
#
# COMPACT_ATOMS: atom_id res chain seq x y z
N MET A 1 14.06 -5.74 10.91
CA MET A 1 13.06 -5.71 9.83
C MET A 1 13.55 -6.42 8.56
N ARG A 2 14.54 -5.90 7.76
CA ARG A 2 15.00 -6.54 6.53
C ARG A 2 15.39 -8.01 6.72
N ARG A 3 16.22 -8.31 7.73
CA ARG A 3 16.63 -9.68 8.05
C ARG A 3 15.44 -10.58 8.34
N ASP A 4 14.54 -10.15 9.22
CA ASP A 4 13.44 -10.98 9.69
C ASP A 4 12.44 -11.30 8.56
N ILE A 5 12.17 -10.32 7.68
CA ILE A 5 11.34 -10.54 6.49
C ILE A 5 12.01 -11.54 5.54
N THR A 6 13.31 -11.38 5.27
CA THR A 6 14.06 -12.31 4.41
C THR A 6 14.05 -13.73 5.00
N GLU A 7 14.25 -13.86 6.31
CA GLU A 7 14.20 -15.15 7.00
C GLU A 7 12.79 -15.77 6.94
N PHE A 8 11.72 -14.96 7.11
CA PHE A 8 10.35 -15.45 7.00
C PHE A 8 10.07 -16.09 5.63
N PHE A 9 10.44 -15.44 4.53
CA PHE A 9 10.18 -16.00 3.20
C PHE A 9 11.02 -17.23 2.87
N LYS A 10 12.15 -17.45 3.58
CA LYS A 10 12.98 -18.65 3.48
C LYS A 10 12.45 -19.84 4.31
N LEU A 11 11.45 -19.62 5.17
CA LEU A 11 10.82 -20.71 5.91
C LEU A 11 10.18 -21.73 4.96
N PRO A 12 10.07 -23.01 5.38
CA PRO A 12 9.32 -24.01 4.63
C PRO A 12 7.89 -23.53 4.33
N LEU A 13 7.38 -23.91 3.16
CA LEU A 13 6.04 -23.49 2.71
C LEU A 13 4.96 -23.86 3.75
N GLU A 14 5.04 -25.04 4.34
CA GLU A 14 4.07 -25.49 5.35
C GLU A 14 4.08 -24.62 6.61
N THR A 15 5.25 -24.09 7.01
CA THR A 15 5.33 -23.13 8.12
C THR A 15 4.67 -21.79 7.76
N LYS A 16 4.89 -21.30 6.56
CA LYS A 16 4.24 -20.06 6.08
C LYS A 16 2.72 -20.22 5.96
N LYS A 17 2.26 -21.38 5.51
CA LYS A 17 0.82 -21.70 5.38
C LYS A 17 0.07 -21.76 6.70
N LEU A 18 0.74 -21.91 7.84
CA LEU A 18 0.09 -21.79 9.16
C LEU A 18 -0.57 -20.40 9.34
N HIS A 19 -0.09 -19.41 8.62
CA HIS A 19 -0.60 -18.04 8.60
C HIS A 19 -1.34 -17.71 7.31
N ALA A 20 -1.85 -18.72 6.60
CA ALA A 20 -2.52 -18.54 5.31
C ALA A 20 -3.77 -17.68 5.43
N GLN A 21 -4.03 -16.94 4.35
CA GLN A 21 -5.30 -16.23 4.16
C GLN A 21 -6.48 -17.19 4.32
N LEU A 22 -7.54 -16.68 4.93
CA LEU A 22 -8.84 -17.36 4.96
C LEU A 22 -9.65 -16.96 3.72
N PRO A 23 -10.65 -17.78 3.33
CA PRO A 23 -11.63 -17.35 2.37
C PRO A 23 -12.21 -15.99 2.78
N ASP A 24 -12.35 -15.08 1.82
CA ASP A 24 -12.89 -13.73 2.03
C ASP A 24 -12.06 -12.81 2.95
N SER A 25 -10.81 -13.18 3.24
CA SER A 25 -9.88 -12.36 4.01
C SER A 25 -8.68 -11.94 3.16
N VAL A 26 -8.27 -10.69 3.30
CA VAL A 26 -7.04 -10.16 2.70
C VAL A 26 -5.83 -10.38 3.61
N GLU A 27 -6.04 -10.61 4.93
CA GLU A 27 -4.96 -10.85 5.88
C GLU A 27 -4.38 -12.25 5.75
N GLY A 28 -3.09 -12.34 5.99
CA GLY A 28 -2.34 -13.58 6.04
C GLY A 28 -1.39 -13.79 4.87
N TYR A 29 -0.78 -14.98 4.86
CA TYR A 29 0.14 -15.42 3.81
C TYR A 29 -0.63 -16.02 2.63
N GLY A 30 -0.29 -15.61 1.42
CA GLY A 30 -0.93 -16.15 0.21
C GLY A 30 -0.52 -15.41 -1.04
N GLN A 31 -1.43 -15.39 -1.99
CA GLN A 31 -1.30 -14.65 -3.23
C GLN A 31 -2.19 -13.41 -3.22
N SER A 32 -1.81 -12.39 -3.97
CA SER A 32 -2.55 -11.13 -4.02
C SER A 32 -3.97 -11.33 -4.51
N PHE A 33 -4.89 -10.62 -3.91
CA PHE A 33 -6.25 -10.27 -4.37
C PHE A 33 -6.76 -11.08 -5.58
N VAL A 34 -7.02 -12.36 -5.36
CA VAL A 34 -7.62 -13.23 -6.38
C VAL A 34 -9.14 -13.08 -6.25
N LEU A 35 -9.73 -12.27 -7.14
CA LEU A 35 -11.16 -11.98 -7.14
C LEU A 35 -11.97 -12.97 -7.99
N SER A 36 -11.32 -13.81 -8.81
CA SER A 36 -11.99 -14.81 -9.63
C SER A 36 -11.03 -15.90 -10.09
N GLU A 37 -11.55 -17.09 -10.35
CA GLU A 37 -10.78 -18.23 -10.87
C GLU A 37 -10.13 -17.97 -12.25
N THR A 38 -10.67 -17.03 -13.01
CA THR A 38 -10.16 -16.64 -14.33
C THR A 38 -9.12 -15.51 -14.30
N GLN A 39 -8.85 -14.96 -13.12
CA GLN A 39 -7.86 -13.88 -12.97
C GLN A 39 -6.45 -14.45 -13.21
N LYS A 40 -5.64 -13.73 -14.00
CA LYS A 40 -4.21 -14.03 -14.09
C LYS A 40 -3.57 -13.73 -12.75
N LEU A 41 -2.86 -14.69 -12.18
CA LEU A 41 -2.15 -14.53 -10.94
C LEU A 41 -0.87 -13.72 -11.16
N ASP A 42 -0.59 -12.81 -10.24
CA ASP A 42 0.69 -12.15 -10.15
C ASP A 42 1.78 -13.16 -9.72
N TRP A 43 3.00 -12.99 -10.24
CA TRP A 43 4.12 -13.86 -9.91
C TRP A 43 4.75 -13.43 -8.59
N ALA A 44 4.03 -13.64 -7.51
CA ALA A 44 4.42 -13.24 -6.17
C ALA A 44 3.71 -14.06 -5.09
N ASP A 45 4.41 -14.29 -3.99
CA ASP A 45 3.81 -14.58 -2.70
C ASP A 45 3.77 -13.29 -1.86
N MET A 46 2.87 -13.21 -0.92
CA MET A 46 2.81 -12.09 0.01
C MET A 46 2.36 -12.51 1.41
N ILE A 47 2.62 -11.64 2.38
CA ILE A 47 1.90 -11.63 3.64
C ILE A 47 1.31 -10.25 3.86
N TYR A 48 0.03 -10.18 4.23
CA TYR A 48 -0.68 -8.95 4.54
C TYR A 48 -1.13 -8.96 6.00
N LEU A 49 -0.81 -7.90 6.72
CA LEU A 49 -1.06 -7.82 8.17
C LEU A 49 -1.72 -6.48 8.52
N MET A 50 -2.76 -6.53 9.35
CA MET A 50 -3.20 -5.38 10.13
C MET A 50 -2.15 -5.08 11.20
N VAL A 51 -1.53 -3.89 11.15
CA VAL A 51 -0.43 -3.54 12.05
C VAL A 51 -0.88 -2.60 13.17
N ARG A 52 -1.73 -1.64 12.86
CA ARG A 52 -2.31 -0.70 13.83
C ARG A 52 -3.79 -0.47 13.55
N PRO A 53 -4.57 -0.32 14.60
CA PRO A 53 -4.24 -0.38 16.02
C PRO A 53 -3.88 -1.81 16.47
N ALA A 54 -3.06 -1.95 17.51
CA ALA A 54 -2.53 -3.25 17.93
C ALA A 54 -3.62 -4.19 18.45
N GLU A 55 -4.66 -3.64 19.07
CA GLU A 55 -5.83 -4.37 19.58
C GLU A 55 -6.69 -4.99 18.48
N SER A 56 -6.60 -4.49 17.26
CA SER A 56 -7.32 -5.03 16.10
C SER A 56 -6.58 -6.16 15.39
N ARG A 57 -5.38 -6.52 15.85
CA ARG A 57 -4.57 -7.56 15.21
C ARG A 57 -5.19 -8.94 15.39
N ASN A 58 -5.33 -9.67 14.30
CA ASN A 58 -5.61 -11.10 14.36
C ASN A 58 -4.30 -11.89 14.40
N MET A 59 -3.90 -12.34 15.60
CA MET A 59 -2.63 -13.03 15.82
C MET A 59 -2.50 -14.37 15.10
N ARG A 60 -3.57 -14.93 14.55
CA ARG A 60 -3.54 -16.07 13.63
C ARG A 60 -2.65 -15.80 12.42
N PHE A 61 -2.72 -14.58 11.87
CA PHE A 61 -1.97 -14.21 10.67
C PHE A 61 -0.54 -13.76 10.98
N TRP A 62 -0.21 -13.51 12.24
CA TRP A 62 1.08 -12.99 12.65
C TRP A 62 2.11 -14.11 12.89
N PRO A 63 3.15 -14.26 12.04
CA PRO A 63 4.14 -15.30 12.21
C PRO A 63 4.86 -15.19 13.56
N ALA A 64 5.11 -16.34 14.17
CA ALA A 64 5.96 -16.44 15.35
C ALA A 64 7.45 -16.65 14.99
N GLN A 65 7.73 -16.91 13.73
CA GLN A 65 9.09 -17.09 13.22
C GLN A 65 9.36 -16.16 12.03
N PRO A 66 10.57 -15.57 11.99
CA PRO A 66 11.60 -15.62 13.02
C PRO A 66 11.15 -14.92 14.32
N PRO A 67 11.69 -15.28 15.49
CA PRO A 67 11.22 -14.79 16.79
C PRO A 67 11.20 -13.26 16.94
N SER A 68 12.12 -12.56 16.27
CA SER A 68 12.23 -11.09 16.29
C SER A 68 11.29 -10.37 15.31
N LEU A 69 10.53 -11.09 14.47
CA LEU A 69 9.73 -10.46 13.41
C LEU A 69 8.67 -9.50 13.96
N ARG A 70 7.92 -9.93 14.98
CA ARG A 70 6.86 -9.12 15.58
C ARG A 70 7.41 -7.81 16.17
N ASP A 71 8.46 -7.89 16.97
CA ASP A 71 9.12 -6.72 17.56
C ASP A 71 9.72 -5.80 16.48
N SER A 72 10.25 -6.38 15.40
CA SER A 72 10.79 -5.63 14.28
C SER A 72 9.69 -4.87 13.53
N VAL A 73 8.53 -5.49 13.32
CA VAL A 73 7.37 -4.84 12.70
C VAL A 73 6.84 -3.73 13.59
N ASP A 74 6.73 -3.95 14.90
CA ASP A 74 6.25 -2.94 15.85
C ASP A 74 7.12 -1.69 15.87
N ARG A 75 8.45 -1.86 15.98
CA ARG A 75 9.38 -0.73 15.93
C ARG A 75 9.34 -0.02 14.57
N TYR A 76 9.34 -0.78 13.49
CA TYR A 76 9.25 -0.22 12.14
C TYR A 76 7.96 0.59 11.94
N SER A 77 6.83 0.04 12.39
CA SER A 77 5.52 0.68 12.32
C SER A 77 5.49 2.02 13.08
N ALA A 78 6.08 2.06 14.29
CA ALA A 78 6.15 3.27 15.07
C ALA A 78 6.94 4.38 14.36
N GLU A 79 8.13 4.04 13.84
CA GLU A 79 8.96 5.00 13.11
C GLU A 79 8.32 5.43 11.78
N ALA A 80 7.68 4.51 11.06
CA ALA A 80 6.93 4.83 9.86
C ALA A 80 5.79 5.82 10.14
N ALA A 81 5.09 5.67 11.28
CA ALA A 81 4.06 6.61 11.70
C ALA A 81 4.63 8.02 11.96
N ASN A 82 5.81 8.11 12.59
CA ASN A 82 6.49 9.39 12.81
C ASN A 82 6.85 10.08 11.50
N VAL A 83 7.38 9.32 10.52
CA VAL A 83 7.68 9.85 9.19
C VAL A 83 6.42 10.37 8.51
N VAL A 84 5.32 9.62 8.54
CA VAL A 84 4.06 10.03 7.91
C VAL A 84 3.47 11.24 8.61
N SER A 85 3.50 11.33 9.95
CA SER A 85 3.05 12.51 10.68
C SER A 85 3.83 13.76 10.24
N CYS A 86 5.14 13.65 10.05
CA CYS A 86 5.97 14.73 9.53
C CYS A 86 5.59 15.13 8.11
N LEU A 87 5.39 14.14 7.21
CA LEU A 87 4.96 14.38 5.82
C LEU A 87 3.60 15.06 5.77
N LEU A 88 2.62 14.60 6.55
CA LEU A 88 1.27 15.20 6.61
C LEU A 88 1.32 16.66 7.03
N ARG A 89 2.20 17.04 7.97
CA ARG A 89 2.39 18.45 8.37
C ARG A 89 2.92 19.31 7.22
N PHE A 90 3.93 18.81 6.49
CA PHE A 90 4.46 19.53 5.33
C PHE A 90 3.41 19.64 4.19
N MET A 91 2.66 18.56 3.96
CA MET A 91 1.63 18.55 2.93
C MET A 91 0.45 19.48 3.30
N ALA A 92 0.08 19.55 4.58
CA ALA A 92 -0.91 20.51 5.06
C ALA A 92 -0.46 21.95 4.81
N ALA A 93 0.77 22.28 5.22
CA ALA A 93 1.35 23.61 4.99
C ALA A 93 1.40 23.97 3.50
N ASP A 94 1.80 23.03 2.62
CA ASP A 94 1.80 23.23 1.17
C ASP A 94 0.39 23.48 0.63
N MET A 95 -0.63 22.83 1.19
CA MET A 95 -2.03 23.03 0.80
C MET A 95 -2.69 24.28 1.40
N GLY A 96 -2.04 24.93 2.37
CA GLY A 96 -2.64 26.04 3.12
C GLY A 96 -3.72 25.59 4.12
N VAL A 97 -3.61 24.34 4.61
CA VAL A 97 -4.51 23.73 5.59
C VAL A 97 -3.77 23.64 6.92
N GLU A 98 -4.47 23.88 8.03
CA GLU A 98 -3.88 23.71 9.36
C GLU A 98 -3.38 22.27 9.56
N PRO A 99 -2.14 22.08 10.04
CA PRO A 99 -1.54 20.75 10.18
C PRO A 99 -2.35 19.81 11.06
N GLU A 100 -2.99 20.33 12.11
CA GLU A 100 -3.82 19.60 13.05
C GLU A 100 -5.02 18.96 12.34
N ARG A 101 -5.56 19.64 11.34
CA ARG A 101 -6.69 19.15 10.55
C ARG A 101 -6.39 17.83 9.82
N LEU A 102 -5.20 17.75 9.20
CA LEU A 102 -4.79 16.47 8.59
C LEU A 102 -4.45 15.43 9.67
N GLN A 103 -3.81 15.82 10.76
CA GLN A 103 -3.48 14.88 11.83
C GLN A 103 -4.73 14.25 12.46
N GLU A 104 -5.81 15.01 12.63
CA GLU A 104 -7.09 14.49 13.13
C GLU A 104 -7.67 13.40 12.23
N LEU A 105 -7.58 13.56 10.91
CA LEU A 105 -8.05 12.53 9.95
C LEU A 105 -7.29 11.22 10.09
N PHE A 106 -6.06 11.26 10.59
CA PHE A 106 -5.20 10.10 10.79
C PHE A 106 -5.05 9.73 12.28
N ALA A 107 -5.97 10.15 13.14
CA ALA A 107 -5.94 9.82 14.56
C ALA A 107 -5.89 8.29 14.75
N GLY A 108 -5.13 7.82 15.77
CA GLY A 108 -4.88 6.38 15.94
C GLY A 108 -3.92 5.77 14.92
N GLN A 109 -3.59 6.48 13.84
CA GLN A 109 -2.61 6.07 12.82
C GLN A 109 -2.84 4.64 12.29
N PRO A 110 -4.02 4.33 11.71
CA PRO A 110 -4.27 2.99 11.18
C PRO A 110 -3.23 2.60 10.13
N GLN A 111 -2.68 1.39 10.27
CA GLN A 111 -1.64 0.89 9.39
C GLN A 111 -1.86 -0.57 9.03
N THR A 112 -1.69 -0.87 7.75
CA THR A 112 -1.55 -2.24 7.28
C THR A 112 -0.21 -2.41 6.57
N MET A 113 0.33 -3.61 6.57
CA MET A 113 1.60 -3.92 5.92
C MET A 113 1.44 -5.06 4.94
N ARG A 114 1.89 -4.85 3.72
CA ARG A 114 2.05 -5.90 2.73
C ARG A 114 3.53 -6.14 2.47
N VAL A 115 3.98 -7.35 2.71
CA VAL A 115 5.31 -7.78 2.27
C VAL A 115 5.14 -8.70 1.08
N SER A 116 5.76 -8.33 -0.03
CA SER A 116 5.69 -9.10 -1.28
C SER A 116 7.05 -9.72 -1.58
N TYR A 117 7.03 -11.00 -1.91
CA TYR A 117 8.16 -11.80 -2.37
C TYR A 117 7.95 -12.16 -3.83
N TYR A 118 8.86 -11.77 -4.68
CA TYR A 118 8.85 -12.03 -6.12
C TYR A 118 9.98 -13.00 -6.44
N PRO A 119 9.69 -14.29 -6.61
CA PRO A 119 10.72 -15.26 -6.99
C PRO A 119 11.25 -14.97 -8.40
N PRO A 120 12.51 -15.34 -8.70
CA PRO A 120 13.06 -15.19 -10.05
C PRO A 120 12.26 -15.99 -11.05
N CYS A 121 12.16 -15.47 -12.27
CA CYS A 121 11.46 -16.16 -13.37
C CYS A 121 12.22 -15.99 -14.68
N ARG A 122 12.83 -17.05 -15.20
CA ARG A 122 13.55 -17.02 -16.49
C ARG A 122 12.68 -16.56 -17.67
N GLN A 123 11.35 -16.62 -17.54
CA GLN A 123 10.39 -16.08 -18.49
C GLN A 123 9.78 -14.76 -18.01
N ALA A 124 10.57 -13.90 -17.40
CA ALA A 124 10.13 -12.64 -16.78
C ALA A 124 9.30 -11.74 -17.73
N SER A 125 9.54 -11.80 -19.04
CA SER A 125 8.76 -11.07 -20.04
C SER A 125 7.32 -11.57 -20.23
N LYS A 126 6.99 -12.77 -19.75
CA LYS A 126 5.66 -13.37 -19.86
C LYS A 126 4.82 -13.26 -18.60
N VAL A 127 5.39 -12.79 -17.51
CA VAL A 127 4.74 -12.67 -16.21
C VAL A 127 4.85 -11.26 -15.67
N ILE A 128 4.01 -10.91 -14.74
CA ILE A 128 4.07 -9.67 -13.97
C ILE A 128 4.17 -10.02 -12.49
N GLY A 129 5.00 -9.31 -11.75
CA GLY A 129 5.14 -9.52 -10.31
C GLY A 129 3.97 -8.99 -9.50
N LEU A 130 3.52 -7.78 -9.86
CA LEU A 130 2.30 -7.17 -9.33
C LEU A 130 1.68 -6.34 -10.45
N SER A 131 0.42 -6.62 -10.73
CA SER A 131 -0.36 -5.96 -11.78
C SER A 131 -0.45 -4.45 -11.56
N PRO A 132 -0.55 -3.66 -12.65
CA PRO A 132 -0.70 -2.21 -12.55
C PRO A 132 -1.90 -1.82 -11.70
N HIS A 133 -1.69 -0.91 -10.74
CA HIS A 133 -2.72 -0.41 -9.83
C HIS A 133 -2.31 0.94 -9.21
N THR A 134 -3.26 1.58 -8.55
CA THR A 134 -3.02 2.66 -7.59
C THR A 134 -3.31 2.14 -6.19
N ASP A 135 -2.68 2.73 -5.17
CA ASP A 135 -2.99 2.40 -3.77
C ASP A 135 -4.30 3.08 -3.36
N GLY A 136 -5.23 2.31 -2.78
CA GLY A 136 -6.51 2.84 -2.28
C GLY A 136 -6.39 3.62 -0.97
N THR A 137 -5.23 3.61 -0.34
CA THR A 137 -4.96 4.27 0.95
C THR A 137 -4.56 5.74 0.78
N ALA A 138 -4.12 6.41 1.86
CA ALA A 138 -3.70 7.79 1.75
C ALA A 138 -2.21 7.92 1.38
N LEU A 139 -1.33 7.28 2.13
CA LEU A 139 0.11 7.27 1.91
C LEU A 139 0.66 5.86 2.05
N THR A 140 1.62 5.52 1.20
CA THR A 140 2.37 4.26 1.28
C THR A 140 3.86 4.56 1.45
N LEU A 141 4.47 3.96 2.46
CA LEU A 141 5.92 3.91 2.62
C LEU A 141 6.41 2.54 2.13
N LEU A 142 7.06 2.51 0.97
CA LEU A 142 7.65 1.28 0.42
C LEU A 142 9.13 1.20 0.80
N LEU A 143 9.48 0.13 1.50
CA LEU A 143 10.86 -0.26 1.80
C LEU A 143 11.30 -1.37 0.85
N HIS A 144 12.39 -1.14 0.12
CA HIS A 144 13.09 -2.22 -0.58
C HIS A 144 13.86 -3.06 0.46
N ILE A 145 13.53 -4.35 0.56
CA ILE A 145 14.20 -5.28 1.49
C ILE A 145 15.56 -5.68 0.93
N ASN A 146 15.65 -5.83 -0.39
CA ASN A 146 16.89 -6.05 -1.12
C ASN A 146 17.01 -5.05 -2.29
N ASP A 147 18.17 -5.02 -2.94
CA ASP A 147 18.57 -4.07 -3.97
C ASP A 147 18.13 -4.45 -5.39
N VAL A 148 17.19 -5.38 -5.52
CA VAL A 148 16.70 -5.82 -6.83
C VAL A 148 15.63 -4.85 -7.34
N GLN A 149 15.91 -4.22 -8.48
CA GLN A 149 14.97 -3.35 -9.17
C GLN A 149 13.74 -4.15 -9.65
N GLY A 150 12.56 -3.56 -9.60
CA GLY A 150 11.31 -4.18 -10.05
C GLY A 150 10.11 -3.24 -9.94
N LEU A 151 10.19 -2.19 -9.13
CA LEU A 151 9.15 -1.17 -9.06
C LEU A 151 9.18 -0.30 -10.33
N GLN A 152 8.01 -0.12 -10.92
CA GLN A 152 7.82 0.81 -12.04
C GLN A 152 6.60 1.70 -11.76
N ILE A 153 6.73 2.99 -12.06
CA ILE A 153 5.63 3.97 -12.01
C ILE A 153 5.24 4.36 -13.42
N ARG A 154 3.96 4.69 -13.62
CA ARG A 154 3.46 5.16 -14.90
C ARG A 154 3.51 6.68 -14.96
N ARG A 155 4.17 7.20 -15.98
CA ARG A 155 4.22 8.64 -16.25
C ARG A 155 2.96 9.09 -16.98
N ASP A 156 2.73 10.41 -17.01
CA ASP A 156 1.59 11.02 -17.72
C ASP A 156 1.61 10.74 -19.24
N ASP A 157 2.81 10.51 -19.80
CA ASP A 157 2.97 10.11 -21.22
C ASP A 157 2.66 8.60 -21.46
N GLY A 158 2.21 7.89 -20.43
CA GLY A 158 1.86 6.48 -20.45
C GLY A 158 3.05 5.51 -20.37
N LYS A 159 4.28 6.02 -20.33
CA LYS A 159 5.49 5.18 -20.23
C LYS A 159 5.75 4.75 -18.79
N TRP A 160 6.32 3.57 -18.66
CA TRP A 160 6.77 3.04 -17.38
C TRP A 160 8.20 3.50 -17.08
N LEU A 161 8.39 4.08 -15.91
CA LEU A 161 9.67 4.48 -15.38
C LEU A 161 10.09 3.52 -14.25
N ALA A 162 11.29 2.96 -14.34
CA ALA A 162 11.87 2.16 -13.27
C ALA A 162 12.23 3.06 -12.09
N VAL A 163 11.96 2.56 -10.88
CA VAL A 163 12.38 3.19 -9.62
C VAL A 163 13.43 2.29 -9.00
N ASP A 164 14.66 2.76 -9.01
CA ASP A 164 15.78 1.99 -8.47
C ASP A 164 15.76 2.00 -6.93
N PRO A 165 16.12 0.88 -6.30
CA PRO A 165 16.32 0.84 -4.86
C PRO A 165 17.42 1.79 -4.43
N LEU A 166 17.17 2.59 -3.40
CA LEU A 166 18.17 3.38 -2.72
C LEU A 166 18.28 2.87 -1.28
N ASP A 167 19.49 2.52 -0.86
CA ASP A 167 19.68 2.01 0.50
C ASP A 167 19.35 3.08 1.56
N GLY A 168 18.68 2.65 2.62
CA GLY A 168 18.23 3.54 3.70
C GLY A 168 17.08 4.48 3.34
N ALA A 169 16.51 4.40 2.13
CA ALA A 169 15.43 5.26 1.69
C ALA A 169 14.08 4.52 1.57
N PHE A 170 13.00 5.29 1.69
CA PHE A 170 11.65 4.88 1.31
C PHE A 170 11.28 5.45 -0.06
N VAL A 171 10.47 4.71 -0.80
CA VAL A 171 9.62 5.30 -1.83
C VAL A 171 8.30 5.68 -1.15
N VAL A 172 7.93 6.95 -1.24
CA VAL A 172 6.65 7.46 -0.70
C VAL A 172 5.67 7.59 -1.86
N SER A 173 4.56 6.88 -1.79
CA SER A 173 3.47 6.97 -2.78
C SER A 173 2.26 7.67 -2.19
N ILE A 174 1.65 8.53 -3.00
CA ILE A 174 0.33 9.11 -2.75
C ILE A 174 -0.71 8.06 -3.18
N GLY A 175 -1.68 7.79 -2.32
CA GLY A 175 -2.81 6.93 -2.65
C GLY A 175 -4.07 7.70 -3.02
N ASP A 176 -5.09 6.95 -3.48
CA ASP A 176 -6.33 7.50 -4.01
C ASP A 176 -7.07 8.38 -3.01
N ILE A 177 -7.11 7.97 -1.74
CA ILE A 177 -7.74 8.77 -0.67
C ILE A 177 -7.06 10.13 -0.55
N PHE A 178 -5.72 10.21 -0.57
CA PHE A 178 -5.05 11.50 -0.43
C PHE A 178 -5.18 12.36 -1.71
N GLU A 179 -5.27 11.76 -2.91
CA GLU A 179 -5.63 12.51 -4.13
C GLU A 179 -7.01 13.16 -3.98
N ILE A 180 -7.99 12.43 -3.44
CA ILE A 180 -9.34 12.95 -3.20
C ILE A 180 -9.31 14.06 -2.13
N LEU A 181 -8.72 13.82 -0.96
CA LEU A 181 -8.62 14.80 0.13
C LEU A 181 -7.98 16.11 -0.34
N SER A 182 -6.91 16.03 -1.13
CA SER A 182 -6.21 17.19 -1.70
C SER A 182 -6.88 17.81 -2.93
N ASN A 183 -8.10 17.39 -3.27
CA ASN A 183 -8.81 17.79 -4.49
C ASN A 183 -7.97 17.65 -5.76
N GLY A 184 -7.10 16.63 -5.79
CA GLY A 184 -6.23 16.34 -6.93
C GLY A 184 -4.96 17.19 -7.01
N ARG A 185 -4.57 17.91 -5.95
CA ARG A 185 -3.28 18.59 -5.86
C ARG A 185 -2.13 17.58 -5.80
N TYR A 186 -2.27 16.55 -4.98
CA TYR A 186 -1.37 15.39 -4.93
C TYR A 186 -1.98 14.26 -5.76
N LYS A 187 -1.15 13.62 -6.60
CA LYS A 187 -1.60 12.58 -7.53
C LYS A 187 -1.26 11.18 -7.02
N SER A 188 -2.26 10.33 -7.00
CA SER A 188 -2.05 8.89 -6.88
C SER A 188 -1.47 8.35 -8.19
N VAL A 189 -0.32 7.68 -8.11
CA VAL A 189 0.43 7.23 -9.29
C VAL A 189 0.24 5.74 -9.51
N GLU A 190 -0.19 5.39 -10.72
CA GLU A 190 -0.26 4.00 -11.15
C GLU A 190 1.15 3.38 -11.15
N HIS A 191 1.27 2.23 -10.52
CA HIS A 191 2.54 1.53 -10.41
C HIS A 191 2.36 0.02 -10.54
N ARG A 192 3.46 -0.69 -10.79
CA ARG A 192 3.51 -2.14 -10.92
C ARG A 192 4.84 -2.70 -10.45
N ALA A 193 4.92 -4.02 -10.27
CA ALA A 193 6.18 -4.70 -10.04
C ALA A 193 6.47 -5.68 -11.18
N ILE A 194 7.69 -5.61 -11.73
CA ILE A 194 8.22 -6.60 -12.68
C ILE A 194 9.09 -7.61 -11.94
N VAL A 195 9.28 -8.77 -12.56
CA VAL A 195 10.09 -9.88 -12.03
C VAL A 195 11.48 -9.85 -12.65
N HIS A 196 12.49 -10.17 -11.86
CA HIS A 196 13.85 -10.33 -12.35
C HIS A 196 14.08 -11.80 -12.81
N PRO A 197 14.83 -12.06 -13.90
CA PRO A 197 15.04 -13.42 -14.39
C PRO A 197 15.79 -14.34 -13.42
N ASP A 198 16.76 -13.81 -12.66
CA ASP A 198 17.70 -14.61 -11.88
C ASP A 198 17.76 -14.25 -10.39
N LYS A 199 17.13 -13.15 -9.96
CA LYS A 199 17.19 -12.67 -8.58
C LYS A 199 15.79 -12.55 -7.98
N GLU A 200 15.66 -12.97 -6.74
CA GLU A 200 14.45 -12.70 -5.94
C GLU A 200 14.39 -11.22 -5.56
N ARG A 201 13.20 -10.66 -5.56
CA ARG A 201 12.93 -9.30 -5.05
C ARG A 201 12.00 -9.38 -3.86
N ILE A 202 12.27 -8.59 -2.82
CA ILE A 202 11.41 -8.47 -1.66
C ILE A 202 11.17 -6.99 -1.38
N SER A 203 9.92 -6.63 -1.11
CA SER A 203 9.54 -5.27 -0.70
C SER A 203 8.48 -5.30 0.40
N ALA A 204 8.50 -4.29 1.27
CA ALA A 204 7.49 -4.10 2.31
C ALA A 204 6.82 -2.73 2.11
N ALA A 205 5.53 -2.75 1.85
CA ALA A 205 4.69 -1.56 1.77
C ALA A 205 3.94 -1.40 3.09
N MET A 206 4.13 -0.26 3.76
CA MET A 206 3.35 0.15 4.93
C MET A 206 2.32 1.16 4.46
N PHE A 207 1.07 0.78 4.51
CA PHE A 207 -0.06 1.61 4.13
C PHE A 207 -0.55 2.40 5.34
N HIS A 208 -0.68 3.70 5.16
CA HIS A 208 -1.22 4.61 6.16
C HIS A 208 -2.60 5.07 5.72
N GLN A 209 -3.55 4.87 6.60
CA GLN A 209 -4.96 5.10 6.34
C GLN A 209 -5.51 6.17 7.29
N PRO A 210 -6.50 6.95 6.86
CA PRO A 210 -7.24 7.78 7.79
C PRO A 210 -8.12 6.91 8.70
N CYS A 211 -8.73 7.54 9.72
CA CYS A 211 -9.72 6.88 10.56
C CYS A 211 -10.89 6.38 9.71
N ASP A 212 -11.47 5.25 10.08
CA ASP A 212 -12.61 4.63 9.39
C ASP A 212 -13.91 5.46 9.48
N SER A 213 -13.99 6.38 10.44
CA SER A 213 -15.14 7.27 10.65
C SER A 213 -15.17 8.50 9.73
N ILE A 214 -14.13 8.72 8.89
CA ILE A 214 -14.08 9.91 8.05
C ILE A 214 -14.96 9.80 6.80
N THR A 215 -15.32 10.97 6.26
CA THR A 215 -15.77 11.11 4.88
C THR A 215 -14.56 11.33 3.97
N VAL A 216 -14.34 10.43 3.01
CA VAL A 216 -13.36 10.60 1.93
C VAL A 216 -13.94 11.55 0.90
N GLY A 217 -13.44 12.76 0.86
CA GLY A 217 -13.89 13.83 -0.04
C GLY A 217 -12.89 14.98 -0.02
N PRO A 218 -12.96 15.94 -0.97
CA PRO A 218 -12.10 17.11 -0.92
C PRO A 218 -12.23 17.85 0.40
N LEU A 219 -11.09 18.24 0.99
CA LEU A 219 -11.07 18.99 2.24
C LEU A 219 -11.85 20.31 2.06
N PRO A 220 -12.79 20.65 2.96
CA PRO A 220 -13.60 21.87 2.85
C PRO A 220 -12.75 23.14 2.72
N GLU A 221 -11.62 23.19 3.39
CA GLU A 221 -10.68 24.31 3.38
C GLU A 221 -10.14 24.58 1.95
N LEU A 222 -10.01 23.56 1.13
CA LEU A 222 -9.58 23.68 -0.27
C LEU A 222 -10.70 24.13 -1.21
N MET A 223 -11.94 24.19 -0.71
CA MET A 223 -13.11 24.67 -1.47
C MET A 223 -13.41 26.15 -1.22
N GLU A 224 -12.73 26.77 -0.26
CA GLU A 224 -12.85 28.19 0.02
C GLU A 224 -12.40 29.02 -1.21
N GLY A 225 -12.97 30.22 -1.37
CA GLY A 225 -12.67 31.08 -2.52
C GLY A 225 -13.31 30.64 -3.85
N GLY A 226 -14.25 29.68 -3.81
CA GLY A 226 -15.02 29.27 -5.01
C GLY A 226 -14.35 28.17 -5.84
N ALA A 227 -13.36 27.48 -5.29
CA ALA A 227 -12.77 26.30 -5.94
C ALA A 227 -13.84 25.19 -6.12
N ARG A 228 -13.80 24.51 -7.28
CA ARG A 228 -14.75 23.42 -7.55
C ARG A 228 -14.21 22.10 -7.07
N ALA A 229 -15.07 21.30 -6.42
CA ALA A 229 -14.77 19.92 -6.11
C ALA A 229 -14.54 19.14 -7.42
N ARG A 230 -13.46 18.36 -7.44
CA ARG A 230 -13.10 17.45 -8.56
C ARG A 230 -13.50 16.02 -8.28
N PHE A 231 -13.89 15.74 -7.04
CA PHE A 231 -14.25 14.41 -6.58
C PHE A 231 -15.52 14.45 -5.74
N LYS A 232 -16.31 13.37 -5.84
CA LYS A 232 -17.44 13.09 -4.96
C LYS A 232 -16.92 12.68 -3.58
N SER A 233 -17.76 12.85 -2.57
CA SER A 233 -17.50 12.37 -1.22
C SER A 233 -18.22 11.05 -0.94
N ALA A 234 -17.60 10.16 -0.16
CA ALA A 234 -18.16 8.90 0.29
C ALA A 234 -17.68 8.57 1.70
N GLY A 235 -18.39 7.72 2.43
CA GLY A 235 -17.87 7.16 3.67
C GLY A 235 -16.61 6.30 3.41
N TYR A 236 -15.68 6.26 4.38
CA TYR A 236 -14.45 5.49 4.26
C TYR A 236 -14.72 4.01 3.94
N THR A 237 -15.65 3.37 4.66
CA THR A 237 -16.03 1.97 4.44
C THR A 237 -16.54 1.74 3.02
N GLU A 238 -17.47 2.58 2.53
CA GLU A 238 -17.98 2.51 1.16
C GLU A 238 -16.85 2.61 0.12
N PHE A 239 -15.90 3.53 0.35
CA PHE A 239 -14.74 3.72 -0.52
C PHE A 239 -13.87 2.46 -0.57
N MET A 240 -13.57 1.86 0.60
CA MET A 240 -12.70 0.69 0.70
C MET A 240 -13.38 -0.57 0.17
N ASP A 241 -14.68 -0.77 0.43
CA ASP A 241 -15.45 -1.90 -0.12
C ASP A 241 -15.43 -1.88 -1.65
N ARG A 242 -15.62 -0.69 -2.23
CA ARG A 242 -15.51 -0.52 -3.67
C ARG A 242 -14.10 -0.78 -4.17
N PHE A 243 -13.08 -0.28 -3.48
CA PHE A 243 -11.67 -0.50 -3.84
C PHE A 243 -11.35 -1.99 -3.89
N PHE A 244 -11.70 -2.75 -2.85
CA PHE A 244 -11.44 -4.19 -2.79
C PHE A 244 -12.27 -5.03 -3.76
N SER A 245 -13.45 -4.56 -4.16
CA SER A 245 -14.28 -5.23 -5.16
C SER A 245 -13.87 -4.93 -6.61
N THR A 246 -12.98 -3.96 -6.80
CA THR A 246 -12.53 -3.54 -8.14
C THR A 246 -11.33 -4.39 -8.59
N LYS A 247 -11.40 -4.96 -9.79
CA LYS A 247 -10.29 -5.74 -10.37
C LYS A 247 -9.08 -4.86 -10.65
N LEU A 248 -7.89 -5.40 -10.39
CA LEU A 248 -6.62 -4.79 -10.79
C LEU A 248 -6.39 -5.05 -12.30
N ASP A 249 -6.93 -4.20 -13.15
CA ASP A 249 -6.88 -4.32 -14.60
C ASP A 249 -5.99 -3.25 -15.28
N GLY A 250 -5.21 -2.54 -14.47
CA GLY A 250 -4.36 -1.43 -14.94
C GLY A 250 -5.13 -0.15 -15.21
N ARG A 251 -6.36 -0.04 -14.73
CA ARG A 251 -7.17 1.19 -14.76
C ARG A 251 -7.29 1.75 -13.35
N ARG A 252 -7.41 3.07 -13.26
CA ARG A 252 -7.71 3.78 -12.00
C ARG A 252 -9.21 3.75 -11.70
N SER A 253 -9.85 2.61 -11.95
CA SER A 253 -11.31 2.48 -12.00
C SER A 253 -11.99 2.87 -10.69
N ASN A 254 -11.34 2.66 -9.54
CA ASN A 254 -11.89 3.12 -8.27
C ASN A 254 -11.86 4.64 -8.16
N LEU A 255 -10.71 5.29 -8.37
CA LEU A 255 -10.57 6.74 -8.29
C LEU A 255 -11.41 7.45 -9.36
N ASP A 256 -11.46 6.92 -10.58
CA ASP A 256 -12.20 7.52 -11.69
C ASP A 256 -13.73 7.52 -11.44
N TYR A 257 -14.25 6.58 -10.65
CA TYR A 257 -15.64 6.60 -10.21
C TYR A 257 -15.99 7.81 -9.35
N TYR A 258 -15.03 8.27 -8.53
CA TYR A 258 -15.23 9.43 -7.66
C TYR A 258 -14.97 10.78 -8.37
N ARG A 259 -14.44 10.80 -9.57
CA ARG A 259 -14.26 12.04 -10.35
C ARG A 259 -15.60 12.66 -10.76
N ILE A 260 -15.68 14.01 -10.71
CA ILE A 260 -16.82 14.81 -11.16
C ILE A 260 -16.53 15.36 -12.55
#